data_4089529e38e0cade464e3cff63113c3b
#
_entry.id   4089529e38e0cade464e3cff63113c3b
#
_cell.length_a   1.000
_cell.length_b   1.000
_cell.length_c   1.000
_cell.angle_alpha   90.00
_cell.angle_beta   90.00
_cell.angle_gamma   90.00
#
_symmetry.space_group_name_H-M   'P 1'
#
loop_
_entity.id
_entity.type
_entity.pdbx_description
1 polymer ?
#
loop_
_entity_poly.entity_id
_entity_poly.type
_entity_poly.pdbx_seq_one_letter_code
_entity_poly.pdbx_strand_id
1 'polypeptide(L)'
;MNKDVNNGQSRREFLGRSVAALAAASFLPSAFSCTGKSVAVDTAAEAGKVNSKFGGVQIGTITYSWRSMPGGLENIIKYCQEANISSIELMGGDLEAYLGAPENPMMKFFRRQASQPAAKPGEKPAAPRRMGPPKFTPEQQAEIDKYKEEVKAWRLGLDLSKVEGARKLLSDAGISVHIVKMQPSGMGSDEEVDYAFKVARAMGAKAVTDEINLETAKRVAPFAEKHGMYMAFHNHMQYAEEGFSCDPILAISPSIMLNFDAGHFFGSTGIHPNEMIKKYHDRIYSIHLKDKTGPTTGDQPNTNQVWGQGEMPLEDVLLLIKQEKWPIYCDIELEYDIKPWSDSVKEVGTCVKYARQILM
;
A
#
# COMPACT_ATOMS: atom_id res chain seq x y z
N MET A 1 -13.45 0.10 -66.21
CA MET A 1 -12.88 -1.26 -66.36
C MET A 1 -11.92 -1.46 -65.23
N ASN A 2 -12.05 -2.53 -64.59
CA ASN A 2 -11.38 -3.28 -63.53
C ASN A 2 -11.98 -3.11 -62.13
N LYS A 3 -12.64 -4.19 -61.78
CA LYS A 3 -13.11 -4.55 -60.43
C LYS A 3 -11.97 -5.28 -59.75
N ASP A 4 -11.65 -4.91 -58.54
CA ASP A 4 -10.86 -5.79 -57.61
C ASP A 4 -11.79 -6.20 -56.47
N VAL A 5 -11.94 -7.51 -56.39
CA VAL A 5 -12.84 -8.22 -55.47
C VAL A 5 -12.05 -8.45 -54.17
N ASN A 6 -12.56 -7.92 -53.10
CA ASN A 6 -12.00 -8.13 -51.74
C ASN A 6 -12.65 -9.38 -51.15
N ASN A 7 -11.88 -10.49 -51.07
CA ASN A 7 -12.29 -11.76 -50.45
C ASN A 7 -12.00 -11.71 -48.95
N GLY A 8 -12.95 -11.28 -48.16
CA GLY A 8 -12.93 -11.36 -46.70
C GLY A 8 -13.37 -12.76 -46.23
N GLN A 9 -12.42 -13.55 -45.75
CA GLN A 9 -12.74 -14.82 -45.07
C GLN A 9 -13.41 -14.57 -43.71
N SER A 10 -14.52 -15.23 -43.48
CA SER A 10 -15.37 -15.12 -42.30
C SER A 10 -14.71 -15.84 -41.09
N ARG A 11 -14.83 -15.24 -39.90
CA ARG A 11 -14.39 -15.81 -38.62
C ARG A 11 -14.93 -17.20 -38.28
N ARG A 12 -15.90 -17.70 -39.00
CA ARG A 12 -16.49 -19.04 -38.81
C ARG A 12 -15.69 -20.17 -39.48
N GLU A 13 -14.85 -19.87 -40.47
CA GLU A 13 -14.04 -20.92 -41.15
C GLU A 13 -12.74 -21.22 -40.43
N PHE A 14 -12.28 -20.35 -39.52
CA PHE A 14 -11.06 -20.56 -38.74
C PHE A 14 -11.25 -21.58 -37.59
N LEU A 15 -12.46 -21.76 -37.09
CA LEU A 15 -12.76 -22.65 -35.95
C LEU A 15 -13.07 -24.10 -36.34
N GLY A 16 -13.11 -24.42 -37.62
CA GLY A 16 -13.51 -25.75 -38.13
C GLY A 16 -12.38 -26.75 -38.39
N ARG A 17 -11.10 -26.38 -38.24
CA ARG A 17 -9.96 -27.24 -38.66
C ARG A 17 -9.00 -27.70 -37.54
N SER A 18 -9.36 -27.58 -36.27
CA SER A 18 -8.50 -28.00 -35.15
C SER A 18 -8.99 -29.19 -34.36
N VAL A 19 -9.79 -30.07 -34.94
CA VAL A 19 -10.20 -31.34 -34.29
C VAL A 19 -10.00 -32.47 -35.27
N ALA A 20 -8.79 -32.99 -35.39
CA ALA A 20 -8.47 -34.37 -35.83
C ALA A 20 -6.95 -34.61 -35.84
N ALA A 21 -6.34 -34.98 -34.72
CA ALA A 21 -5.13 -35.82 -34.69
C ALA A 21 -4.79 -36.17 -33.22
N LEU A 22 -5.50 -37.14 -32.67
CA LEU A 22 -5.12 -37.84 -31.46
C LEU A 22 -5.44 -39.32 -31.69
N ALA A 23 -4.45 -40.11 -32.13
CA ALA A 23 -4.42 -41.52 -31.91
C ALA A 23 -3.01 -42.10 -32.14
N ALA A 24 -2.49 -42.73 -31.10
CA ALA A 24 -1.61 -43.87 -31.04
C ALA A 24 -0.14 -43.74 -31.51
N ALA A 25 0.74 -43.76 -30.51
CA ALA A 25 1.94 -44.69 -30.57
C ALA A 25 2.46 -44.90 -29.11
N SER A 26 2.35 -46.11 -28.66
CA SER A 26 2.94 -46.69 -27.45
C SER A 26 4.27 -47.39 -27.79
N PHE A 27 5.20 -47.42 -26.80
CA PHE A 27 6.38 -48.29 -26.60
C PHE A 27 7.67 -48.00 -27.40
N LEU A 28 8.78 -47.68 -26.74
CA LEU A 28 9.75 -48.46 -25.97
C LEU A 28 10.90 -47.56 -25.42
N PRO A 29 11.68 -48.00 -24.41
CA PRO A 29 12.66 -47.16 -23.72
C PRO A 29 14.04 -47.23 -24.38
N SER A 30 14.71 -46.11 -24.52
CA SER A 30 16.16 -46.08 -24.84
C SER A 30 16.83 -45.11 -23.86
N ALA A 31 17.69 -45.68 -23.02
CA ALA A 31 18.60 -44.94 -22.17
C ALA A 31 19.62 -44.17 -22.98
N PHE A 32 19.64 -42.84 -22.88
CA PHE A 32 20.80 -42.02 -23.19
C PHE A 32 21.05 -41.08 -22.03
N SER A 33 22.13 -41.36 -21.30
CA SER A 33 22.74 -40.51 -20.31
C SER A 33 23.38 -39.30 -21.02
N CYS A 34 22.85 -38.12 -20.72
CA CYS A 34 23.61 -36.88 -20.98
C CYS A 34 23.52 -36.06 -19.67
N THR A 35 24.67 -35.90 -19.04
CA THR A 35 24.91 -35.03 -17.91
C THR A 35 24.76 -33.56 -18.33
N GLY A 36 23.56 -33.05 -18.27
CA GLY A 36 23.24 -31.63 -18.34
C GLY A 36 22.84 -31.16 -16.93
N LYS A 37 23.60 -30.24 -16.34
CA LYS A 37 23.17 -29.56 -15.10
C LYS A 37 21.84 -28.92 -15.36
N SER A 38 20.77 -29.56 -14.89
CA SER A 38 19.46 -28.92 -14.79
C SER A 38 19.59 -27.81 -13.76
N VAL A 39 19.42 -26.56 -14.19
CA VAL A 39 19.07 -25.48 -13.30
C VAL A 39 17.71 -25.87 -12.71
N ALA A 40 17.72 -26.33 -11.47
CA ALA A 40 16.50 -26.55 -10.72
C ALA A 40 15.82 -25.18 -10.59
N VAL A 41 14.74 -25.01 -11.33
CA VAL A 41 13.76 -23.97 -11.02
C VAL A 41 13.16 -24.40 -9.68
N ASP A 42 13.46 -23.62 -8.64
CA ASP A 42 12.90 -23.78 -7.30
C ASP A 42 11.38 -23.55 -7.39
N THR A 43 10.63 -24.58 -7.72
CA THR A 43 9.16 -24.61 -7.71
C THR A 43 8.60 -25.43 -6.56
N ALA A 44 9.32 -25.53 -5.46
CA ALA A 44 8.73 -25.94 -4.20
C ALA A 44 8.32 -24.67 -3.43
N ALA A 45 7.19 -24.05 -3.82
CA ALA A 45 6.45 -23.22 -2.89
C ALA A 45 6.11 -24.11 -1.69
N GLU A 46 6.70 -23.82 -0.52
CA GLU A 46 6.25 -24.41 0.74
C GLU A 46 4.75 -24.14 0.83
N ALA A 47 3.96 -25.21 0.74
CA ALA A 47 2.50 -25.11 0.75
C ALA A 47 2.08 -24.45 2.07
N GLY A 48 1.66 -23.18 2.02
CA GLY A 48 1.09 -22.46 3.15
C GLY A 48 1.64 -21.06 3.45
N LYS A 49 2.79 -20.65 2.94
CA LYS A 49 3.31 -19.30 3.19
C LYS A 49 3.07 -18.39 1.99
N VAL A 50 2.54 -17.18 2.27
CA VAL A 50 2.34 -16.15 1.25
C VAL A 50 3.68 -15.62 0.73
N ASN A 51 3.74 -15.30 -0.57
CA ASN A 51 4.90 -14.69 -1.19
C ASN A 51 4.47 -13.66 -2.25
N SER A 52 4.78 -12.40 -1.99
CA SER A 52 4.54 -11.30 -2.92
C SER A 52 5.84 -10.63 -3.40
N LYS A 53 6.98 -11.36 -3.38
CA LYS A 53 8.23 -10.88 -3.96
C LYS A 53 8.40 -11.45 -5.36
N PHE A 54 8.36 -10.59 -6.38
CA PHE A 54 8.42 -10.96 -7.80
C PHE A 54 9.59 -10.25 -8.48
N GLY A 55 10.40 -10.99 -9.24
CA GLY A 55 11.55 -10.42 -9.95
C GLY A 55 12.53 -9.63 -9.05
N GLY A 56 12.57 -9.93 -7.75
CA GLY A 56 13.38 -9.21 -6.77
C GLY A 56 12.69 -8.04 -6.09
N VAL A 57 11.53 -7.57 -6.61
CA VAL A 57 10.73 -6.47 -6.05
C VAL A 57 9.74 -7.01 -5.00
N GLN A 58 9.75 -6.42 -3.81
CA GLN A 58 8.78 -6.76 -2.77
C GLN A 58 7.50 -5.94 -2.97
N ILE A 59 6.41 -6.62 -3.31
CA ILE A 59 5.07 -6.04 -3.31
C ILE A 59 4.49 -6.19 -1.91
N GLY A 60 4.02 -5.08 -1.36
CA GLY A 60 3.33 -4.99 -0.09
C GLY A 60 1.95 -4.36 -0.23
N THR A 61 1.36 -4.04 0.90
CA THR A 61 0.18 -3.18 0.97
C THR A 61 0.14 -2.44 2.30
N ILE A 62 -0.36 -1.21 2.26
CA ILE A 62 -0.78 -0.54 3.50
C ILE A 62 -2.12 -1.13 3.94
N THR A 63 -2.26 -1.47 5.23
CA THR A 63 -3.50 -2.10 5.75
C THR A 63 -4.72 -1.16 5.71
N TYR A 64 -4.51 0.14 5.49
CA TYR A 64 -5.57 1.10 5.15
C TYR A 64 -6.37 0.71 3.90
N SER A 65 -5.80 -0.05 2.99
CA SER A 65 -6.50 -0.61 1.83
C SER A 65 -7.74 -1.44 2.22
N TRP A 66 -7.76 -1.98 3.43
CA TRP A 66 -8.88 -2.77 3.98
C TRP A 66 -9.79 -2.01 4.96
N ARG A 67 -9.72 -0.67 5.00
CA ARG A 67 -10.52 0.18 5.92
C ARG A 67 -12.03 -0.02 5.86
N SER A 68 -12.55 -0.56 4.75
CA SER A 68 -13.96 -0.91 4.57
C SER A 68 -14.32 -2.32 5.04
N MET A 69 -13.32 -3.13 5.39
CA MET A 69 -13.47 -4.50 5.86
C MET A 69 -13.48 -4.56 7.40
N PRO A 70 -13.94 -5.66 8.01
CA PRO A 70 -13.76 -5.87 9.45
C PRO A 70 -12.30 -5.71 9.86
N GLY A 71 -12.03 -4.88 10.89
CA GLY A 71 -10.69 -4.65 11.42
C GLY A 71 -10.19 -5.80 12.30
N GLY A 72 -8.97 -5.60 12.85
CA GLY A 72 -8.33 -6.54 13.77
C GLY A 72 -7.20 -7.33 13.10
N LEU A 73 -6.19 -7.69 13.90
CA LEU A 73 -4.96 -8.29 13.41
C LEU A 73 -5.20 -9.66 12.73
N GLU A 74 -6.10 -10.47 13.28
CA GLU A 74 -6.47 -11.78 12.73
C GLU A 74 -7.11 -11.64 11.34
N ASN A 75 -7.95 -10.62 11.15
CA ASN A 75 -8.53 -10.32 9.85
C ASN A 75 -7.46 -9.83 8.86
N ILE A 76 -6.54 -8.97 9.29
CA ILE A 76 -5.40 -8.53 8.47
C ILE A 76 -4.59 -9.73 7.99
N ILE A 77 -4.28 -10.68 8.87
CA ILE A 77 -3.57 -11.92 8.51
C ILE A 77 -4.35 -12.69 7.43
N LYS A 78 -5.65 -12.88 7.65
CA LYS A 78 -6.52 -13.54 6.68
C LYS A 78 -6.52 -12.85 5.33
N TYR A 79 -6.65 -11.51 5.30
CA TYR A 79 -6.64 -10.72 4.07
C TYR A 79 -5.30 -10.81 3.33
N CYS A 80 -4.18 -10.78 4.07
CA CYS A 80 -2.86 -11.00 3.49
C CYS A 80 -2.76 -12.38 2.82
N GLN A 81 -3.26 -13.43 3.49
CA GLN A 81 -3.24 -14.78 2.95
C GLN A 81 -4.11 -14.93 1.70
N GLU A 82 -5.32 -14.38 1.70
CA GLU A 82 -6.24 -14.41 0.56
C GLU A 82 -5.74 -13.59 -0.63
N ALA A 83 -5.12 -12.43 -0.37
CA ALA A 83 -4.55 -11.56 -1.39
C ALA A 83 -3.13 -11.94 -1.82
N ASN A 84 -2.49 -12.93 -1.16
CA ASN A 84 -1.09 -13.33 -1.35
C ASN A 84 -0.10 -12.17 -1.09
N ILE A 85 -0.25 -11.47 0.03
CA ILE A 85 0.64 -10.39 0.51
C ILE A 85 1.58 -10.93 1.60
N SER A 86 2.88 -10.77 1.45
CA SER A 86 3.90 -11.19 2.42
C SER A 86 4.62 -10.04 3.14
N SER A 87 4.27 -8.78 2.83
CA SER A 87 4.84 -7.59 3.49
C SER A 87 3.79 -6.50 3.63
N ILE A 88 3.73 -5.82 4.78
CA ILE A 88 2.73 -4.79 5.03
C ILE A 88 3.31 -3.52 5.65
N GLU A 89 2.73 -2.37 5.28
CA GLU A 89 2.69 -1.18 6.10
C GLU A 89 1.46 -1.30 7.03
N LEU A 90 1.71 -1.45 8.33
CA LEU A 90 0.66 -1.69 9.31
C LEU A 90 0.15 -0.39 9.89
N MET A 91 -1.16 -0.15 9.83
CA MET A 91 -1.79 0.94 10.55
C MET A 91 -1.61 0.77 12.07
N GLY A 92 -1.02 1.77 12.71
CA GLY A 92 -0.76 1.75 14.16
C GLY A 92 -2.04 1.60 14.99
N GLY A 93 -3.14 2.18 14.54
CA GLY A 93 -4.44 2.06 15.20
C GLY A 93 -4.97 0.62 15.26
N ASP A 94 -4.75 -0.19 14.21
CA ASP A 94 -5.12 -1.61 14.20
C ASP A 94 -4.28 -2.40 15.21
N LEU A 95 -2.99 -2.11 15.27
CA LEU A 95 -2.09 -2.73 16.24
C LEU A 95 -2.43 -2.33 17.68
N GLU A 96 -2.61 -1.03 17.96
CA GLU A 96 -2.96 -0.55 19.29
C GLU A 96 -4.30 -1.12 19.76
N ALA A 97 -5.31 -1.20 18.88
CA ALA A 97 -6.60 -1.81 19.19
C ALA A 97 -6.46 -3.31 19.56
N TYR A 98 -5.65 -4.07 18.79
CA TYR A 98 -5.35 -5.47 19.11
C TYR A 98 -4.66 -5.62 20.47
N LEU A 99 -3.79 -4.69 20.83
CA LEU A 99 -3.05 -4.70 22.09
C LEU A 99 -3.89 -4.19 23.29
N GLY A 100 -5.13 -3.76 23.06
CA GLY A 100 -6.07 -3.34 24.10
C GLY A 100 -6.01 -1.85 24.44
N ALA A 101 -5.66 -1.00 23.49
CA ALA A 101 -5.74 0.46 23.65
C ALA A 101 -7.17 0.93 23.91
N PRO A 102 -7.35 2.07 24.62
CA PRO A 102 -8.65 2.73 24.74
C PRO A 102 -9.27 3.03 23.36
N GLU A 103 -10.59 2.89 23.25
CA GLU A 103 -11.31 3.12 22.01
C GLU A 103 -11.32 4.62 21.65
N ASN A 104 -10.88 4.97 20.43
CA ASN A 104 -10.85 6.36 19.96
C ASN A 104 -12.27 6.89 19.70
N PRO A 105 -12.76 7.90 20.46
CA PRO A 105 -14.10 8.44 20.32
C PRO A 105 -14.34 9.12 18.97
N MET A 106 -13.31 9.61 18.31
CA MET A 106 -13.42 10.25 16.99
C MET A 106 -14.03 9.32 15.96
N MET A 107 -13.76 8.01 16.03
CA MET A 107 -14.35 7.03 15.12
C MET A 107 -15.89 6.98 15.23
N LYS A 108 -16.44 7.17 16.43
CA LYS A 108 -17.89 7.26 16.64
C LYS A 108 -18.47 8.54 16.06
N PHE A 109 -17.76 9.65 16.19
CA PHE A 109 -18.19 10.95 15.66
C PHE A 109 -18.23 10.95 14.12
N PHE A 110 -17.22 10.40 13.46
CA PHE A 110 -17.19 10.28 12.00
C PHE A 110 -18.26 9.32 11.47
N ARG A 111 -18.51 8.18 12.11
CA ARG A 111 -19.60 7.26 11.71
C ARG A 111 -20.97 7.93 11.76
N ARG A 112 -21.24 8.78 12.76
CA ARG A 112 -22.50 9.53 12.86
C ARG A 112 -22.64 10.58 11.75
N GLN A 113 -21.57 11.17 11.27
CA GLN A 113 -21.62 12.10 10.13
C GLN A 113 -21.83 11.36 8.79
N ALA A 114 -21.24 10.20 8.61
CA ALA A 114 -21.41 9.36 7.41
C ALA A 114 -22.80 8.71 7.29
N SER A 115 -23.53 8.57 8.39
CA SER A 115 -24.91 8.01 8.42
C SER A 115 -26.00 9.04 8.11
N GLN A 116 -25.67 10.27 7.68
CA GLN A 116 -26.67 11.19 7.13
C GLN A 116 -27.21 10.64 5.81
N PRO A 117 -28.55 10.71 5.59
CA PRO A 117 -29.13 10.09 4.41
C PRO A 117 -28.53 10.66 3.13
N ALA A 118 -28.18 9.75 2.22
CA ALA A 118 -27.74 10.11 0.88
C ALA A 118 -28.74 11.08 0.22
N ALA A 119 -28.24 12.03 -0.58
CA ALA A 119 -29.06 12.96 -1.34
C ALA A 119 -30.19 12.22 -2.06
N LYS A 120 -31.38 12.83 -2.09
CA LYS A 120 -32.56 12.24 -2.74
C LYS A 120 -32.27 11.92 -4.21
N PRO A 121 -32.88 10.86 -4.77
CA PRO A 121 -32.72 10.55 -6.19
C PRO A 121 -33.08 11.77 -7.06
N GLY A 122 -32.11 12.26 -7.85
CA GLY A 122 -32.27 13.42 -8.72
C GLY A 122 -31.49 14.67 -8.30
N GLU A 123 -30.93 14.74 -7.11
CA GLU A 123 -29.99 15.79 -6.74
C GLU A 123 -28.58 15.42 -7.24
N LYS A 124 -27.94 16.35 -7.96
CA LYS A 124 -26.52 16.18 -8.33
C LYS A 124 -25.70 15.99 -7.05
N PRO A 125 -24.79 15.00 -7.02
CA PRO A 125 -23.86 14.89 -5.91
C PRO A 125 -23.18 16.24 -5.70
N ALA A 126 -23.28 16.78 -4.48
CA ALA A 126 -22.55 17.98 -4.14
C ALA A 126 -21.06 17.68 -4.37
N ALA A 127 -20.37 18.56 -5.10
CA ALA A 127 -18.93 18.47 -5.25
C ALA A 127 -18.28 18.25 -3.87
N PRO A 128 -17.23 17.42 -3.73
CA PRO A 128 -16.61 17.17 -2.45
C PRO A 128 -16.20 18.52 -1.86
N ARG A 129 -16.96 18.99 -0.88
CA ARG A 129 -16.59 20.18 -0.13
C ARG A 129 -15.29 19.85 0.57
N ARG A 130 -14.26 20.64 0.33
CA ARG A 130 -13.11 20.70 1.25
C ARG A 130 -13.69 20.97 2.63
N MET A 131 -13.91 19.91 3.40
CA MET A 131 -14.37 20.04 4.78
C MET A 131 -13.20 20.62 5.54
N GLY A 132 -13.38 21.79 6.12
CA GLY A 132 -12.44 22.33 7.09
C GLY A 132 -12.29 21.33 8.27
N PRO A 133 -11.33 21.56 9.17
CA PRO A 133 -11.14 20.69 10.32
C PRO A 133 -12.48 20.46 11.04
N PRO A 134 -12.77 19.24 11.48
CA PRO A 134 -14.04 18.90 12.13
C PRO A 134 -14.26 19.81 13.35
N LYS A 135 -15.45 20.39 13.43
CA LYS A 135 -15.86 21.19 14.61
C LYS A 135 -16.52 20.24 15.60
N PHE A 136 -15.95 20.11 16.78
CA PHE A 136 -16.49 19.32 17.88
C PHE A 136 -17.31 20.19 18.84
N THR A 137 -18.33 19.63 19.46
CA THR A 137 -19.00 20.27 20.60
C THR A 137 -18.07 20.29 21.83
N PRO A 138 -18.32 21.14 22.82
CA PRO A 138 -17.53 21.13 24.06
C PRO A 138 -17.47 19.74 24.72
N GLU A 139 -18.57 18.99 24.71
CA GLU A 139 -18.67 17.65 25.28
C GLU A 139 -17.82 16.65 24.47
N GLN A 140 -17.88 16.73 23.13
CA GLN A 140 -17.04 15.91 22.26
C GLN A 140 -15.56 16.23 22.43
N GLN A 141 -15.22 17.51 22.59
CA GLN A 141 -13.84 17.92 22.86
C GLN A 141 -13.33 17.37 24.19
N ALA A 142 -14.16 17.44 25.25
CA ALA A 142 -13.83 16.87 26.55
C ALA A 142 -13.60 15.33 26.47
N GLU A 143 -14.42 14.62 25.69
CA GLU A 143 -14.24 13.17 25.46
C GLU A 143 -12.94 12.88 24.70
N ILE A 144 -12.59 13.69 23.70
CA ILE A 144 -11.32 13.58 22.99
C ILE A 144 -10.12 13.84 23.91
N ASP A 145 -10.19 14.88 24.74
CA ASP A 145 -9.10 15.23 25.63
C ASP A 145 -8.88 14.17 26.73
N LYS A 146 -9.97 13.64 27.29
CA LYS A 146 -9.91 12.47 28.19
C LYS A 146 -9.26 11.26 27.51
N TYR A 147 -9.67 10.94 26.27
CA TYR A 147 -9.07 9.85 25.49
C TYR A 147 -7.57 10.05 25.28
N LYS A 148 -7.11 11.28 24.99
CA LYS A 148 -5.68 11.56 24.80
C LYS A 148 -4.87 11.22 26.06
N GLU A 149 -5.37 11.57 27.24
CA GLU A 149 -4.71 11.22 28.50
C GLU A 149 -4.70 9.71 28.76
N GLU A 150 -5.84 9.05 28.53
CA GLU A 150 -5.98 7.60 28.72
C GLU A 150 -5.07 6.82 27.76
N VAL A 151 -5.04 7.18 26.46
CA VAL A 151 -4.20 6.48 25.48
C VAL A 151 -2.72 6.75 25.73
N LYS A 152 -2.35 7.97 26.15
CA LYS A 152 -0.97 8.26 26.55
C LYS A 152 -0.53 7.39 27.73
N ALA A 153 -1.33 7.33 28.79
CA ALA A 153 -1.02 6.49 29.96
C ALA A 153 -0.91 5.01 29.56
N TRP A 154 -1.80 4.52 28.69
CA TRP A 154 -1.78 3.17 28.17
C TRP A 154 -0.50 2.90 27.34
N ARG A 155 -0.13 3.80 26.40
CA ARG A 155 1.09 3.69 25.58
C ARG A 155 2.35 3.59 26.43
N LEU A 156 2.47 4.46 27.43
CA LEU A 156 3.64 4.49 28.30
C LEU A 156 3.73 3.30 29.27
N GLY A 157 2.59 2.66 29.55
CA GLY A 157 2.51 1.44 30.38
C GLY A 157 2.52 0.13 29.60
N LEU A 158 2.59 0.17 28.25
CA LEU A 158 2.49 -1.03 27.43
C LEU A 158 3.69 -1.96 27.63
N ASP A 159 3.39 -3.23 27.94
CA ASP A 159 4.40 -4.31 27.91
C ASP A 159 4.71 -4.69 26.45
N LEU A 160 5.93 -4.41 26.01
CA LEU A 160 6.39 -4.70 24.65
C LEU A 160 6.41 -6.19 24.29
N SER A 161 6.39 -7.10 25.27
CA SER A 161 6.27 -8.54 24.98
C SER A 161 4.97 -8.90 24.26
N LYS A 162 3.90 -8.11 24.51
CA LYS A 162 2.63 -8.26 23.77
C LYS A 162 2.76 -7.87 22.29
N VAL A 163 3.60 -6.88 21.98
CA VAL A 163 3.91 -6.46 20.61
C VAL A 163 4.71 -7.55 19.89
N GLU A 164 5.67 -8.18 20.57
CA GLU A 164 6.41 -9.32 20.02
C GLU A 164 5.48 -10.52 19.75
N GLY A 165 4.47 -10.73 20.60
CA GLY A 165 3.41 -11.70 20.36
C GLY A 165 2.62 -11.42 19.08
N ALA A 166 2.22 -10.18 18.84
CA ALA A 166 1.57 -9.75 17.60
C ALA A 166 2.46 -9.97 16.38
N ARG A 167 3.75 -9.60 16.48
CA ARG A 167 4.76 -9.87 15.43
C ARG A 167 4.85 -11.35 15.12
N LYS A 168 4.86 -12.21 16.16
CA LYS A 168 4.95 -13.65 15.97
C LYS A 168 3.77 -14.20 15.17
N LEU A 169 2.54 -13.75 15.44
CA LEU A 169 1.35 -14.17 14.70
C LEU A 169 1.48 -13.86 13.20
N LEU A 170 1.93 -12.66 12.86
CA LEU A 170 2.16 -12.25 11.47
C LEU A 170 3.27 -13.07 10.81
N SER A 171 4.40 -13.24 11.50
CA SER A 171 5.55 -14.00 10.97
C SER A 171 5.27 -15.48 10.78
N ASP A 172 4.48 -16.11 11.66
CA ASP A 172 4.04 -17.49 11.53
C ASP A 172 3.15 -17.68 10.27
N ALA A 173 2.39 -16.64 9.90
CA ALA A 173 1.62 -16.59 8.65
C ALA A 173 2.45 -16.21 7.41
N GLY A 174 3.76 -15.97 7.56
CA GLY A 174 4.65 -15.56 6.45
C GLY A 174 4.58 -14.08 6.10
N ILE A 175 4.07 -13.23 6.99
CA ILE A 175 3.86 -11.81 6.77
C ILE A 175 4.89 -11.01 7.58
N SER A 176 5.62 -10.11 6.91
CA SER A 176 6.54 -9.17 7.54
C SER A 176 5.92 -7.77 7.62
N VAL A 177 6.24 -7.03 8.68
CA VAL A 177 5.90 -5.61 8.83
C VAL A 177 7.16 -4.80 8.52
N HIS A 178 7.12 -3.98 7.47
CA HIS A 178 8.27 -3.14 7.11
C HIS A 178 8.12 -1.69 7.58
N ILE A 179 6.88 -1.20 7.72
CA ILE A 179 6.52 0.11 8.29
C ILE A 179 5.39 -0.07 9.30
N VAL A 180 5.38 0.74 10.38
CA VAL A 180 4.20 0.96 11.22
C VAL A 180 3.78 2.43 11.12
N LYS A 181 2.53 2.68 10.69
CA LYS A 181 1.97 4.05 10.58
C LYS A 181 1.45 4.50 11.94
N MET A 182 2.38 5.01 12.77
CA MET A 182 2.08 5.51 14.13
C MET A 182 1.68 6.98 14.18
N GLN A 183 1.98 7.74 13.14
CA GLN A 183 1.68 9.17 13.02
C GLN A 183 2.14 10.01 14.22
N PRO A 184 3.47 10.11 14.48
CA PRO A 184 4.02 10.83 15.63
C PRO A 184 3.63 12.32 15.71
N SER A 185 3.26 12.95 14.58
CA SER A 185 2.76 14.34 14.55
C SER A 185 1.53 14.55 15.42
N GLY A 186 0.68 13.53 15.55
CA GLY A 186 -0.52 13.54 16.40
C GLY A 186 -0.26 13.23 17.87
N MET A 187 0.99 12.89 18.24
CA MET A 187 1.34 12.54 19.61
C MET A 187 1.69 13.76 20.46
N GLY A 188 1.09 13.83 21.66
CA GLY A 188 1.16 15.00 22.52
C GLY A 188 2.50 15.19 23.25
N SER A 189 3.34 14.14 23.32
CA SER A 189 4.60 14.20 24.06
C SER A 189 5.72 13.43 23.39
N ASP A 190 6.96 13.72 23.77
CA ASP A 190 8.15 13.08 23.23
C ASP A 190 8.30 11.62 23.68
N GLU A 191 7.73 11.28 24.86
CA GLU A 191 7.67 9.90 25.33
C GLU A 191 6.75 9.05 24.44
N GLU A 192 5.64 9.63 23.90
CA GLU A 192 4.79 8.94 22.93
C GLU A 192 5.47 8.80 21.57
N VAL A 193 6.27 9.79 21.14
CA VAL A 193 7.10 9.66 19.94
C VAL A 193 8.11 8.53 20.12
N ASP A 194 8.79 8.47 21.27
CA ASP A 194 9.73 7.38 21.61
C ASP A 194 9.02 6.00 21.63
N TYR A 195 7.80 5.96 22.17
CA TYR A 195 6.94 4.77 22.13
C TYR A 195 6.68 4.30 20.70
N ALA A 196 6.35 5.19 19.76
CA ALA A 196 6.08 4.83 18.37
C ALA A 196 7.23 4.06 17.73
N PHE A 197 8.47 4.50 17.94
CA PHE A 197 9.66 3.81 17.44
C PHE A 197 9.93 2.49 18.18
N LYS A 198 9.72 2.43 19.50
CA LYS A 198 9.85 1.19 20.28
C LYS A 198 8.91 0.10 19.78
N VAL A 199 7.63 0.46 19.57
CA VAL A 199 6.60 -0.47 19.07
C VAL A 199 6.91 -0.93 17.66
N ALA A 200 7.25 -0.01 16.75
CA ALA A 200 7.61 -0.37 15.39
C ALA A 200 8.81 -1.31 15.34
N ARG A 201 9.84 -1.08 16.17
CA ARG A 201 11.00 -1.97 16.29
C ARG A 201 10.61 -3.35 16.85
N ALA A 202 9.77 -3.41 17.87
CA ALA A 202 9.27 -4.68 18.42
C ALA A 202 8.44 -5.47 17.40
N MET A 203 7.69 -4.80 16.53
CA MET A 203 7.03 -5.40 15.36
C MET A 203 8.00 -5.90 14.28
N GLY A 204 9.28 -5.57 14.37
CA GLY A 204 10.30 -5.92 13.39
C GLY A 204 10.37 -4.95 12.20
N ALA A 205 9.62 -3.88 12.22
CA ALA A 205 9.72 -2.81 11.24
C ALA A 205 11.02 -2.02 11.36
N LYS A 206 11.46 -1.40 10.27
CA LYS A 206 12.61 -0.51 10.24
C LYS A 206 12.21 0.96 10.07
N ALA A 207 10.95 1.23 9.83
CA ALA A 207 10.44 2.59 9.68
C ALA A 207 9.12 2.81 10.42
N VAL A 208 8.95 4.05 10.86
CA VAL A 208 7.69 4.67 11.26
C VAL A 208 7.27 5.62 10.15
N THR A 209 5.98 5.83 9.90
CA THR A 209 5.51 6.78 8.87
C THR A 209 4.52 7.79 9.44
N ASP A 210 4.51 8.96 8.80
CA ASP A 210 3.60 10.08 9.03
C ASP A 210 3.48 10.91 7.74
N GLU A 211 2.60 11.89 7.73
CA GLU A 211 2.46 12.84 6.62
C GLU A 211 3.67 13.77 6.56
N ILE A 212 4.12 14.10 5.32
CA ILE A 212 5.32 14.90 5.09
C ILE A 212 5.18 16.31 5.67
N ASN A 213 6.03 16.64 6.62
CA ASN A 213 6.01 17.94 7.29
C ASN A 213 7.40 18.26 7.89
N LEU A 214 7.87 19.49 7.69
CA LEU A 214 9.19 19.93 8.14
C LEU A 214 9.33 19.97 9.67
N GLU A 215 8.33 20.47 10.37
CA GLU A 215 8.38 20.58 11.84
C GLU A 215 8.29 19.20 12.49
N THR A 216 7.46 18.32 11.93
CA THR A 216 7.42 16.92 12.36
C THR A 216 8.79 16.27 12.15
N ALA A 217 9.44 16.49 11.01
CA ALA A 217 10.76 15.90 10.73
C ALA A 217 11.82 16.36 11.74
N LYS A 218 11.86 17.66 12.08
CA LYS A 218 12.77 18.19 13.12
C LYS A 218 12.54 17.55 14.48
N ARG A 219 11.28 17.34 14.86
CA ARG A 219 10.90 16.73 16.14
C ARG A 219 11.27 15.26 16.21
N VAL A 220 11.04 14.49 15.14
CA VAL A 220 11.14 13.02 15.17
C VAL A 220 12.54 12.49 14.83
N ALA A 221 13.38 13.27 14.12
CA ALA A 221 14.71 12.84 13.70
C ALA A 221 15.58 12.29 14.85
N PRO A 222 15.66 12.95 16.03
CA PRO A 222 16.45 12.43 17.17
C PRO A 222 15.97 11.06 17.66
N PHE A 223 14.69 10.77 17.56
CA PHE A 223 14.12 9.48 17.96
C PHE A 223 14.41 8.39 16.92
N ALA A 224 14.30 8.70 15.62
CA ALA A 224 14.67 7.80 14.57
C ALA A 224 16.17 7.39 14.70
N GLU A 225 17.05 8.34 14.91
CA GLU A 225 18.49 8.12 15.16
C GLU A 225 18.74 7.28 16.41
N LYS A 226 18.12 7.66 17.53
CA LYS A 226 18.22 6.94 18.83
C LYS A 226 17.87 5.47 18.70
N HIS A 227 16.84 5.16 17.90
CA HIS A 227 16.37 3.80 17.70
C HIS A 227 17.05 3.06 16.55
N GLY A 228 17.91 3.72 15.75
CA GLY A 228 18.53 3.17 14.55
C GLY A 228 17.46 2.77 13.51
N MET A 229 16.41 3.58 13.38
CA MET A 229 15.26 3.38 12.49
C MET A 229 15.09 4.56 11.56
N TYR A 230 14.18 4.40 10.60
CA TYR A 230 13.80 5.48 9.69
C TYR A 230 12.47 6.11 10.10
N MET A 231 12.37 7.42 9.85
CA MET A 231 11.09 8.10 9.70
C MET A 231 10.83 8.30 8.23
N ALA A 232 9.87 7.57 7.67
CA ALA A 232 9.54 7.59 6.25
C ALA A 232 8.28 8.44 6.03
N PHE A 233 8.42 9.60 5.39
CA PHE A 233 7.33 10.55 5.21
C PHE A 233 6.51 10.26 3.96
N HIS A 234 5.19 10.21 4.15
CA HIS A 234 4.20 10.04 3.09
C HIS A 234 3.74 11.39 2.55
N ASN A 235 3.62 11.49 1.23
CA ASN A 235 3.08 12.68 0.57
C ASN A 235 1.67 12.42 0.03
N HIS A 236 0.85 13.47 0.05
CA HIS A 236 -0.34 13.58 -0.79
C HIS A 236 -0.08 14.50 -1.98
N MET A 237 -0.65 15.71 -1.99
CA MET A 237 -0.58 16.63 -3.12
C MET A 237 0.44 17.77 -2.90
N GLN A 238 1.31 17.67 -1.89
CA GLN A 238 2.25 18.74 -1.54
C GLN A 238 3.18 19.10 -2.69
N TYR A 239 3.57 18.13 -3.52
CA TYR A 239 4.43 18.39 -4.69
C TYR A 239 3.79 19.27 -5.78
N ALA A 240 2.47 19.49 -5.75
CA ALA A 240 1.77 20.44 -6.61
C ALA A 240 1.69 21.84 -6.00
N GLU A 241 2.11 22.03 -4.76
CA GLU A 241 2.14 23.34 -4.10
C GLU A 241 3.36 24.13 -4.59
N GLU A 242 3.16 25.41 -4.89
CA GLU A 242 4.23 26.29 -5.35
C GLU A 242 5.36 26.38 -4.32
N GLY A 243 6.60 26.09 -4.73
CA GLY A 243 7.78 26.16 -3.88
C GLY A 243 7.97 24.97 -2.93
N PHE A 244 7.11 23.95 -2.97
CA PHE A 244 7.34 22.76 -2.16
C PHE A 244 8.56 21.97 -2.67
N SER A 245 9.42 21.55 -1.72
CA SER A 245 10.49 20.57 -1.94
C SER A 245 10.66 19.70 -0.72
N CYS A 246 10.95 18.41 -0.93
CA CYS A 246 11.32 17.51 0.16
C CYS A 246 12.80 17.67 0.58
N ASP A 247 13.63 18.38 -0.19
CA ASP A 247 15.07 18.53 0.10
C ASP A 247 15.36 19.09 1.50
N PRO A 248 14.69 20.17 2.00
CA PRO A 248 14.90 20.66 3.35
C PRO A 248 14.51 19.65 4.44
N ILE A 249 13.53 18.80 4.17
CA ILE A 249 13.05 17.76 5.09
C ILE A 249 14.09 16.64 5.16
N LEU A 250 14.54 16.16 4.00
CA LEU A 250 15.56 15.11 3.89
C LEU A 250 16.94 15.55 4.43
N ALA A 251 17.24 16.85 4.39
CA ALA A 251 18.49 17.40 4.89
C ALA A 251 18.61 17.39 6.42
N ILE A 252 17.49 17.17 7.15
CA ILE A 252 17.50 17.17 8.63
C ILE A 252 18.34 16.01 9.17
N SER A 253 18.20 14.80 8.60
CA SER A 253 18.89 13.61 9.05
C SER A 253 18.92 12.51 7.99
N PRO A 254 19.96 11.67 7.94
CA PRO A 254 19.95 10.45 7.13
C PRO A 254 18.85 9.45 7.52
N SER A 255 18.32 9.56 8.76
CA SER A 255 17.21 8.73 9.23
C SER A 255 15.85 9.19 8.73
N ILE A 256 15.77 10.35 8.07
CA ILE A 256 14.55 10.82 7.40
C ILE A 256 14.54 10.27 5.98
N MET A 257 13.49 9.53 5.65
CA MET A 257 13.27 8.88 4.35
C MET A 257 11.91 9.30 3.79
N LEU A 258 11.62 8.88 2.57
CA LEU A 258 10.31 9.02 1.93
C LEU A 258 9.57 7.67 1.93
N ASN A 259 8.31 7.69 2.29
CA ASN A 259 7.28 6.74 1.93
C ASN A 259 6.53 7.37 0.76
N PHE A 260 7.14 7.31 -0.42
CA PHE A 260 6.76 8.12 -1.58
C PHE A 260 5.46 7.63 -2.22
N ASP A 261 4.41 8.44 -2.19
CA ASP A 261 3.20 8.14 -2.94
C ASP A 261 3.32 8.60 -4.39
N ALA A 262 3.60 7.64 -5.26
CA ALA A 262 3.79 7.88 -6.68
C ALA A 262 2.47 8.24 -7.38
N GLY A 263 1.33 7.72 -6.91
CA GLY A 263 0.03 8.03 -7.48
C GLY A 263 -0.45 9.44 -7.14
N HIS A 264 -0.31 9.87 -5.88
CA HIS A 264 -0.61 11.24 -5.50
C HIS A 264 0.32 12.26 -6.18
N PHE A 265 1.60 11.92 -6.32
CA PHE A 265 2.56 12.73 -7.05
C PHE A 265 2.13 12.90 -8.52
N PHE A 266 1.91 11.78 -9.25
CA PHE A 266 1.49 11.82 -10.64
C PHE A 266 0.14 12.53 -10.82
N GLY A 267 -0.86 12.14 -10.04
CA GLY A 267 -2.23 12.67 -10.16
C GLY A 267 -2.31 14.18 -9.91
N SER A 268 -1.41 14.74 -9.08
CA SER A 268 -1.41 16.17 -8.77
C SER A 268 -0.50 17.01 -9.66
N THR A 269 0.60 16.44 -10.16
CA THR A 269 1.61 17.18 -10.94
C THR A 269 1.61 16.84 -12.43
N GLY A 270 1.19 15.64 -12.82
CA GLY A 270 1.36 15.09 -14.18
C GLY A 270 2.81 14.67 -14.49
N ILE A 271 3.72 14.81 -13.55
CA ILE A 271 5.13 14.45 -13.74
C ILE A 271 5.29 12.93 -13.56
N HIS A 272 6.10 12.32 -14.42
CA HIS A 272 6.37 10.89 -14.34
C HIS A 272 7.09 10.53 -13.04
N PRO A 273 6.56 9.59 -12.19
CA PRO A 273 7.13 9.29 -10.87
C PRO A 273 8.60 8.85 -10.89
N ASN A 274 9.04 8.23 -11.99
CA ASN A 274 10.43 7.79 -12.13
C ASN A 274 11.44 8.94 -12.08
N GLU A 275 11.03 10.19 -12.31
CA GLU A 275 11.91 11.35 -12.13
C GLU A 275 12.27 11.52 -10.64
N MET A 276 11.27 11.45 -9.76
CA MET A 276 11.46 11.49 -8.32
C MET A 276 12.21 10.27 -7.79
N ILE A 277 11.81 9.09 -8.28
CA ILE A 277 12.41 7.83 -7.82
C ILE A 277 13.90 7.79 -8.16
N LYS A 278 14.29 8.15 -9.38
CA LYS A 278 15.72 8.22 -9.79
C LYS A 278 16.52 9.24 -8.98
N LYS A 279 15.90 10.40 -8.66
CA LYS A 279 16.56 11.46 -7.90
C LYS A 279 16.79 11.07 -6.44
N TYR A 280 15.84 10.34 -5.83
CA TYR A 280 15.81 10.10 -4.39
C TYR A 280 15.81 8.61 -4.00
N HIS A 281 16.22 7.69 -4.91
CA HIS A 281 16.15 6.24 -4.66
C HIS A 281 16.85 5.79 -3.37
N ASP A 282 17.92 6.46 -2.93
CA ASP A 282 18.65 6.22 -1.71
C ASP A 282 17.97 6.81 -0.45
N ARG A 283 16.93 7.62 -0.65
CA ARG A 283 16.13 8.28 0.39
C ARG A 283 14.65 7.84 0.33
N ILE A 284 14.28 6.91 -0.53
CA ILE A 284 12.95 6.29 -0.59
C ILE A 284 13.01 4.93 0.08
N TYR A 285 12.23 4.76 1.15
CA TYR A 285 12.10 3.49 1.86
C TYR A 285 11.00 2.61 1.28
N SER A 286 9.85 3.21 0.97
CA SER A 286 8.71 2.57 0.32
C SER A 286 8.05 3.50 -0.69
N ILE A 287 7.36 2.90 -1.66
CA ILE A 287 6.54 3.62 -2.65
C ILE A 287 5.10 3.13 -2.51
N HIS A 288 4.16 4.07 -2.32
CA HIS A 288 2.74 3.76 -2.48
C HIS A 288 2.36 3.78 -3.95
N LEU A 289 1.80 2.68 -4.39
CA LEU A 289 1.29 2.48 -5.75
C LEU A 289 -0.23 2.55 -5.76
N LYS A 290 -0.77 3.52 -6.47
CA LYS A 290 -2.19 3.64 -6.78
C LYS A 290 -2.33 4.17 -8.21
N ASP A 291 -3.29 3.67 -8.94
CA ASP A 291 -3.57 4.19 -10.27
C ASP A 291 -4.47 5.42 -10.19
N LYS A 292 -4.17 6.42 -11.00
CA LYS A 292 -4.87 7.71 -11.00
C LYS A 292 -4.92 8.30 -12.40
N THR A 293 -5.92 9.16 -12.63
CA THR A 293 -5.90 10.08 -13.76
C THR A 293 -4.94 11.24 -13.52
N GLY A 294 -4.44 11.83 -14.58
CA GLY A 294 -3.58 13.02 -14.53
C GLY A 294 -4.31 14.27 -14.04
N PRO A 295 -3.56 15.38 -13.78
CA PRO A 295 -4.14 16.60 -13.21
C PRO A 295 -5.05 17.38 -14.19
N THR A 296 -4.97 17.06 -15.49
CA THR A 296 -5.74 17.72 -16.57
C THR A 296 -6.70 16.78 -17.28
N THR A 297 -6.93 15.59 -16.76
CA THR A 297 -7.77 14.56 -17.40
C THR A 297 -9.25 14.90 -17.31
N GLY A 298 -9.82 15.42 -18.38
CA GLY A 298 -11.24 15.65 -18.61
C GLY A 298 -12.02 16.18 -17.39
N ASP A 299 -13.16 15.55 -17.10
CA ASP A 299 -14.03 15.95 -15.98
C ASP A 299 -13.61 15.32 -14.63
N GLN A 300 -12.60 14.46 -14.61
CA GLN A 300 -12.15 13.72 -13.43
C GLN A 300 -10.63 13.79 -13.23
N PRO A 301 -10.06 14.99 -13.00
CA PRO A 301 -8.63 15.13 -12.75
C PRO A 301 -8.25 14.54 -11.40
N ASN A 302 -7.05 13.96 -11.33
CA ASN A 302 -6.46 13.41 -10.09
C ASN A 302 -7.40 12.43 -9.34
N THR A 303 -8.13 11.59 -10.08
CA THR A 303 -9.09 10.64 -9.52
C THR A 303 -8.48 9.26 -9.42
N ASN A 304 -8.68 8.57 -8.29
CA ASN A 304 -8.22 7.21 -8.08
C ASN A 304 -8.93 6.22 -9.02
N GLN A 305 -8.19 5.31 -9.61
CA GLN A 305 -8.66 4.34 -10.59
C GLN A 305 -8.29 2.91 -10.17
N VAL A 306 -9.01 1.95 -10.70
CA VAL A 306 -8.60 0.54 -10.67
C VAL A 306 -7.29 0.41 -11.45
N TRP A 307 -6.34 -0.36 -10.95
CA TRP A 307 -5.04 -0.55 -11.60
C TRP A 307 -5.18 -0.96 -13.06
N GLY A 308 -4.47 -0.25 -13.94
CA GLY A 308 -4.52 -0.40 -15.38
C GLY A 308 -5.69 0.32 -16.08
N GLN A 309 -6.49 1.10 -15.34
CA GLN A 309 -7.57 1.92 -15.91
C GLN A 309 -7.32 3.42 -15.79
N GLY A 310 -6.27 3.83 -15.10
CA GLY A 310 -5.82 5.20 -14.99
C GLY A 310 -4.71 5.54 -15.99
N GLU A 311 -3.95 6.56 -15.66
CA GLU A 311 -2.86 7.12 -16.47
C GLU A 311 -1.51 7.07 -15.74
N MET A 312 -1.49 6.70 -14.45
CA MET A 312 -0.27 6.56 -13.69
C MET A 312 0.57 5.40 -14.25
N PRO A 313 1.84 5.63 -14.64
CA PRO A 313 2.67 4.61 -15.29
C PRO A 313 3.19 3.57 -14.28
N LEU A 314 2.28 2.73 -13.76
CA LEU A 314 2.57 1.69 -12.76
C LEU A 314 3.65 0.71 -13.22
N GLU A 315 3.56 0.28 -14.48
CA GLU A 315 4.51 -0.65 -15.09
C GLU A 315 5.92 -0.07 -15.15
N ASP A 316 6.07 1.18 -15.51
CA ASP A 316 7.37 1.84 -15.61
C ASP A 316 8.03 2.00 -14.23
N VAL A 317 7.24 2.27 -13.18
CA VAL A 317 7.73 2.32 -11.80
C VAL A 317 8.21 0.94 -11.36
N LEU A 318 7.40 -0.10 -11.55
CA LEU A 318 7.75 -1.47 -11.16
C LEU A 318 8.98 -1.99 -11.92
N LEU A 319 9.06 -1.72 -13.23
CA LEU A 319 10.20 -2.13 -14.06
C LEU A 319 11.47 -1.38 -13.68
N LEU A 320 11.39 -0.09 -13.33
CA LEU A 320 12.55 0.66 -12.84
C LEU A 320 13.12 0.03 -11.56
N ILE A 321 12.26 -0.23 -10.55
CA ILE A 321 12.71 -0.85 -9.29
C ILE A 321 13.33 -2.24 -9.53
N LYS A 322 12.73 -3.05 -10.44
CA LYS A 322 13.27 -4.35 -10.83
C LYS A 322 14.64 -4.24 -11.50
N GLN A 323 14.80 -3.31 -12.45
CA GLN A 323 16.02 -3.11 -13.23
C GLN A 323 17.17 -2.65 -12.35
N GLU A 324 16.93 -1.63 -11.52
CA GLU A 324 17.94 -1.00 -10.66
C GLU A 324 18.22 -1.81 -9.39
N LYS A 325 17.33 -2.76 -9.04
CA LYS A 325 17.46 -3.62 -7.84
C LYS A 325 17.53 -2.83 -6.53
N TRP A 326 16.92 -1.66 -6.49
CA TRP A 326 16.85 -0.89 -5.25
C TRP A 326 15.99 -1.61 -4.21
N PRO A 327 16.39 -1.59 -2.92
CA PRO A 327 15.69 -2.30 -1.85
C PRO A 327 14.46 -1.50 -1.36
N ILE A 328 13.63 -1.05 -2.31
CA ILE A 328 12.46 -0.23 -2.07
C ILE A 328 11.23 -1.15 -2.03
N TYR A 329 10.40 -1.01 -1.00
CA TYR A 329 9.10 -1.67 -0.94
C TYR A 329 8.11 -0.98 -1.88
N CYS A 330 7.21 -1.76 -2.48
CA CYS A 330 6.17 -1.25 -3.38
C CYS A 330 4.81 -1.63 -2.82
N ASP A 331 4.16 -0.70 -2.15
CA ASP A 331 2.92 -0.96 -1.41
C ASP A 331 1.68 -0.57 -2.22
N ILE A 332 0.77 -1.51 -2.36
CA ILE A 332 -0.55 -1.27 -2.92
C ILE A 332 -1.33 -0.40 -1.94
N GLU A 333 -1.93 0.69 -2.42
CA GLU A 333 -2.90 1.45 -1.67
C GLU A 333 -4.20 1.63 -2.45
N LEU A 334 -5.29 1.05 -1.92
CA LEU A 334 -6.61 1.14 -2.53
C LEU A 334 -7.36 2.37 -2.02
N GLU A 335 -7.65 3.30 -2.92
CA GLU A 335 -8.44 4.49 -2.62
C GLU A 335 -9.60 4.75 -3.59
N TYR A 336 -9.79 3.87 -4.57
CA TYR A 336 -10.94 3.97 -5.49
C TYR A 336 -12.20 3.29 -4.92
N ASP A 337 -13.35 3.65 -5.47
CA ASP A 337 -14.63 3.07 -5.09
C ASP A 337 -14.75 1.63 -5.59
N ILE A 338 -14.79 0.69 -4.64
CA ILE A 338 -14.92 -0.73 -4.93
C ILE A 338 -16.38 -1.04 -5.30
N LYS A 339 -16.55 -1.73 -6.41
CA LYS A 339 -17.89 -2.07 -6.93
C LYS A 339 -18.57 -3.14 -6.05
N PRO A 340 -19.94 -3.17 -6.00
CA PRO A 340 -20.68 -4.07 -5.11
C PRO A 340 -20.42 -5.56 -5.29
N TRP A 341 -19.87 -5.98 -6.43
CA TRP A 341 -19.54 -7.39 -6.72
C TRP A 341 -18.12 -7.76 -6.33
N SER A 342 -17.34 -6.83 -5.76
CA SER A 342 -15.98 -7.01 -5.29
C SER A 342 -15.81 -6.58 -3.83
N ASP A 343 -14.65 -6.77 -3.28
CA ASP A 343 -14.23 -6.32 -1.96
C ASP A 343 -12.73 -5.97 -1.98
N SER A 344 -12.25 -5.29 -0.94
CA SER A 344 -10.86 -4.82 -0.88
C SER A 344 -9.83 -5.95 -0.93
N VAL A 345 -10.16 -7.15 -0.47
CA VAL A 345 -9.23 -8.30 -0.50
C VAL A 345 -9.03 -8.79 -1.91
N LYS A 346 -10.14 -8.93 -2.68
CA LYS A 346 -10.07 -9.30 -4.11
C LYS A 346 -9.35 -8.25 -4.94
N GLU A 347 -9.60 -6.96 -4.66
CA GLU A 347 -8.95 -5.86 -5.37
C GLU A 347 -7.44 -5.85 -5.10
N VAL A 348 -6.98 -5.98 -3.84
CA VAL A 348 -5.55 -6.12 -3.54
C VAL A 348 -4.96 -7.35 -4.23
N GLY A 349 -5.65 -8.50 -4.18
CA GLY A 349 -5.21 -9.70 -4.88
C GLY A 349 -5.13 -9.52 -6.41
N THR A 350 -5.97 -8.66 -6.99
CA THR A 350 -5.91 -8.29 -8.42
C THR A 350 -4.70 -7.42 -8.71
N CYS A 351 -4.41 -6.42 -7.85
CA CYS A 351 -3.19 -5.60 -7.95
C CYS A 351 -1.91 -6.46 -7.82
N VAL A 352 -1.89 -7.45 -6.91
CA VAL A 352 -0.77 -8.41 -6.79
C VAL A 352 -0.55 -9.20 -8.08
N LYS A 353 -1.63 -9.67 -8.71
CA LYS A 353 -1.54 -10.39 -10.01
C LYS A 353 -1.03 -9.48 -11.12
N TYR A 354 -1.50 -8.23 -11.17
CA TYR A 354 -1.04 -7.21 -12.11
C TYR A 354 0.46 -6.97 -11.96
N ALA A 355 0.93 -6.67 -10.74
CA ALA A 355 2.34 -6.47 -10.46
C ALA A 355 3.19 -7.71 -10.81
N ARG A 356 2.71 -8.91 -10.44
CA ARG A 356 3.39 -10.18 -10.78
C ARG A 356 3.56 -10.36 -12.29
N GLN A 357 2.53 -10.03 -13.09
CA GLN A 357 2.60 -10.17 -14.55
C GLN A 357 3.68 -9.27 -15.16
N ILE A 358 3.89 -8.06 -14.60
CA ILE A 358 4.93 -7.13 -15.06
C ILE A 358 6.32 -7.59 -14.62
N LEU A 359 6.42 -8.12 -13.39
CA LEU A 359 7.70 -8.40 -12.74
C LEU A 359 8.26 -9.79 -13.07
N MET A 360 7.48 -10.72 -13.57
CA MET A 360 7.90 -12.08 -13.90
C MET A 360 8.16 -12.22 -15.38
#